data_7d2ed57b9e55ccf532fa34c28976127e
#
_entry.id   7d2ed57b9e55ccf532fa34c28976127e
#
_cell.length_a   1.000
_cell.length_b   1.000
_cell.length_c   1.000
_cell.angle_alpha   90.00
_cell.angle_beta   90.00
_cell.angle_gamma   90.00
#
_symmetry.space_group_name_H-M   'P 1'
#
loop_
_entity.id
_entity.type
_entity.pdbx_description
1 polymer ?
#
loop_
_entity_poly.entity_id
_entity_poly.type
_entity_poly.pdbx_seq_one_letter_code
_entity_poly.pdbx_strand_id
1 'polypeptide(L)'
;FCLFYQVRWRGTDASGHTGPPPDYPRHPKSKQMCKTNRCGRSATLSFEQVELFCSNLPEKFSLLAEVMYGSAGRVGEISQIEVRNLNIKGGLLTIEKSTTKTKETRQVPLGETTISKLQSWIKQNSLQGKDYIFFTQSRNTKYKEGEKAISTQSVDEAFRKTFAFIGFEGCSTHTFRRSALTHLLEEGWNMREIMLISGHKNLASLQKYLDAD
;
A
#
# COMPACT_ATOMS: atom_id res chain seq x y z
N PHE A 1 13.96 18.88 1.47
CA PHE A 1 13.08 17.93 0.77
C PHE A 1 12.59 16.77 1.67
N CYS A 2 13.06 16.65 2.92
CA CYS A 2 12.74 15.54 3.84
C CYS A 2 11.63 15.87 4.88
N LEU A 3 10.97 17.02 4.81
CA LEU A 3 10.15 17.53 5.91
C LEU A 3 8.63 17.30 5.78
N PHE A 4 8.14 16.69 4.70
CA PHE A 4 6.69 16.63 4.44
C PHE A 4 6.06 15.22 4.47
N TYR A 5 6.81 14.14 4.75
CA TYR A 5 6.24 12.80 4.93
C TYR A 5 6.14 12.37 6.40
N GLN A 6 6.05 13.31 7.32
CA GLN A 6 5.52 13.00 8.66
C GLN A 6 3.98 12.88 8.56
N VAL A 7 3.49 11.90 7.84
CA VAL A 7 2.17 11.36 8.12
C VAL A 7 2.23 10.91 9.57
N ARG A 8 1.49 11.60 10.40
CA ARG A 8 1.44 11.46 11.87
C ARG A 8 0.79 10.11 12.19
N TRP A 9 1.54 9.03 12.04
CA TRP A 9 1.18 7.73 12.58
C TRP A 9 1.21 7.87 14.10
N ARG A 10 0.07 8.17 14.69
CA ARG A 10 -0.10 8.07 16.15
C ARG A 10 -0.10 6.58 16.46
N GLY A 11 0.85 6.14 17.30
CA GLY A 11 0.93 4.79 17.77
C GLY A 11 -0.40 4.33 18.35
N THR A 12 -0.77 3.11 18.05
CA THR A 12 -1.91 2.40 18.63
C THR A 12 -1.78 2.38 20.14
N ASP A 13 -2.79 2.90 20.83
CA ASP A 13 -2.96 2.67 22.26
C ASP A 13 -3.11 1.18 22.51
N ALA A 14 -2.32 0.67 23.47
CA ALA A 14 -2.30 -0.73 23.88
C ALA A 14 -3.56 -1.09 24.71
N SER A 15 -4.74 -1.00 24.09
CA SER A 15 -5.98 -1.53 24.66
C SER A 15 -6.55 -2.58 23.69
N GLY A 16 -6.27 -3.84 24.00
CA GLY A 16 -6.76 -4.99 23.23
C GLY A 16 -8.31 -5.09 23.28
N HIS A 17 -8.99 -4.36 22.45
CA HIS A 17 -10.41 -4.48 22.25
C HIS A 17 -10.70 -5.38 21.06
N THR A 18 -11.14 -6.61 21.33
CA THR A 18 -11.73 -7.56 20.36
C THR A 18 -13.24 -7.34 20.25
N GLY A 19 -13.68 -6.15 19.88
CA GLY A 19 -15.07 -5.86 19.59
C GLY A 19 -15.26 -5.41 18.14
N PRO A 20 -16.48 -5.52 17.55
CA PRO A 20 -16.73 -4.92 16.24
C PRO A 20 -16.45 -3.42 16.32
N PRO A 21 -15.84 -2.82 15.27
CA PRO A 21 -15.48 -1.41 15.28
C PRO A 21 -16.73 -0.55 15.50
N PRO A 22 -16.59 0.60 16.22
CA PRO A 22 -17.68 1.55 16.38
C PRO A 22 -18.19 2.01 15.00
N ASP A 23 -19.48 2.34 14.90
CA ASP A 23 -20.12 2.87 13.69
C ASP A 23 -19.36 4.11 13.19
N TYR A 24 -18.45 3.91 12.26
CA TYR A 24 -17.81 5.00 11.55
C TYR A 24 -18.84 5.67 10.63
N PRO A 25 -18.93 7.00 10.62
CA PRO A 25 -19.82 7.70 9.71
C PRO A 25 -19.48 7.29 8.28
N ARG A 26 -20.44 6.66 7.61
CA ARG A 26 -20.31 6.33 6.18
C ARG A 26 -20.09 7.64 5.44
N HIS A 27 -18.99 7.75 4.72
CA HIS A 27 -18.76 8.88 3.83
C HIS A 27 -20.01 9.12 2.97
N PRO A 28 -20.42 10.38 2.75
CA PRO A 28 -21.54 10.68 1.87
C PRO A 28 -21.26 9.96 0.54
N LYS A 29 -22.22 9.16 0.11
CA LYS A 29 -22.15 8.39 -1.13
C LYS A 29 -21.90 9.36 -2.27
N SER A 30 -20.66 9.46 -2.73
CA SER A 30 -20.38 10.07 -4.03
C SER A 30 -21.22 9.31 -5.05
N LYS A 31 -21.87 9.98 -5.98
CA LYS A 31 -22.67 9.38 -7.06
C LYS A 31 -21.83 8.52 -8.04
N GLN A 32 -20.56 8.28 -7.73
CA GLN A 32 -19.71 7.42 -8.52
C GLN A 32 -20.02 5.96 -8.18
N MET A 33 -20.30 5.18 -9.22
CA MET A 33 -20.54 3.74 -9.09
C MET A 33 -19.33 3.06 -8.45
N CYS A 34 -19.45 2.72 -7.17
CA CYS A 34 -18.48 1.88 -6.49
C CYS A 34 -18.32 0.55 -7.23
N LYS A 35 -17.12 -0.01 -7.19
CA LYS A 35 -16.80 -1.26 -7.85
C LYS A 35 -17.64 -2.40 -7.31
N THR A 36 -18.66 -2.81 -8.06
CA THR A 36 -19.46 -4.00 -7.79
C THR A 36 -19.03 -5.12 -8.73
N ASN A 37 -18.82 -6.33 -8.22
CA ASN A 37 -18.42 -7.50 -9.00
C ASN A 37 -17.21 -7.28 -9.93
N ARG A 38 -16.17 -6.57 -9.45
CA ARG A 38 -14.94 -6.22 -10.18
C ARG A 38 -15.12 -5.21 -11.32
N CYS A 39 -16.29 -4.65 -11.50
CA CYS A 39 -16.57 -3.56 -12.46
C CYS A 39 -16.53 -2.20 -11.76
N GLY A 40 -16.09 -1.16 -12.46
CA GLY A 40 -16.03 0.21 -11.97
C GLY A 40 -14.70 0.59 -11.29
N ARG A 41 -14.70 1.76 -10.65
CA ARG A 41 -13.53 2.33 -9.97
C ARG A 41 -13.47 1.84 -8.52
N SER A 42 -12.26 1.59 -8.00
CA SER A 42 -12.07 1.27 -6.59
C SER A 42 -12.39 2.49 -5.72
N ALA A 43 -13.02 2.27 -4.58
CA ALA A 43 -13.26 3.32 -3.60
C ALA A 43 -11.94 3.91 -3.07
N THR A 44 -11.99 5.16 -2.61
CA THR A 44 -10.93 5.79 -1.81
C THR A 44 -11.21 5.60 -0.32
N LEU A 45 -10.19 5.52 0.49
CA LEU A 45 -10.24 5.40 1.94
C LEU A 45 -9.65 6.67 2.58
N SER A 46 -10.19 7.10 3.72
CA SER A 46 -9.54 8.10 4.56
C SER A 46 -8.29 7.51 5.24
N PHE A 47 -7.49 8.37 5.90
CA PHE A 47 -6.32 7.93 6.68
C PHE A 47 -6.72 6.92 7.76
N GLU A 48 -7.76 7.22 8.53
CA GLU A 48 -8.26 6.37 9.61
C GLU A 48 -8.77 5.03 9.07
N GLN A 49 -9.38 5.02 7.90
CA GLN A 49 -9.83 3.80 7.24
C GLN A 49 -8.67 2.94 6.74
N VAL A 50 -7.58 3.56 6.26
CA VAL A 50 -6.35 2.83 5.90
C VAL A 50 -5.72 2.21 7.16
N GLU A 51 -5.65 2.96 8.27
CA GLU A 51 -5.16 2.44 9.55
C GLU A 51 -6.00 1.29 10.08
N LEU A 52 -7.31 1.45 10.06
CA LEU A 52 -8.26 0.40 10.47
C LEU A 52 -8.08 -0.87 9.62
N PHE A 53 -7.91 -0.71 8.31
CA PHE A 53 -7.67 -1.85 7.42
C PHE A 53 -6.35 -2.55 7.76
N CYS A 54 -5.27 -1.80 7.93
CA CYS A 54 -3.96 -2.35 8.26
C CYS A 54 -3.96 -3.07 9.61
N SER A 55 -4.67 -2.56 10.62
CA SER A 55 -4.77 -3.18 11.95
C SER A 55 -5.53 -4.52 11.96
N ASN A 56 -6.36 -4.77 10.94
CA ASN A 56 -7.11 -6.02 10.78
C ASN A 56 -6.43 -7.05 9.86
N LEU A 57 -5.16 -6.82 9.50
CA LEU A 57 -4.37 -7.73 8.67
C LEU A 57 -3.25 -8.39 9.46
N PRO A 58 -2.84 -9.62 9.11
CA PRO A 58 -1.57 -10.18 9.55
C PRO A 58 -0.40 -9.26 9.17
N GLU A 59 0.63 -9.19 10.01
CA GLU A 59 1.76 -8.25 9.91
C GLU A 59 2.32 -8.09 8.50
N LYS A 60 2.60 -9.20 7.81
CA LYS A 60 3.10 -9.17 6.43
C LYS A 60 2.19 -8.41 5.46
N PHE A 61 0.89 -8.66 5.53
CA PHE A 61 -0.08 -8.02 4.63
C PHE A 61 -0.37 -6.58 5.04
N SER A 62 -0.36 -6.29 6.35
CA SER A 62 -0.45 -4.94 6.90
C SER A 62 0.70 -4.08 6.37
N LEU A 63 1.94 -4.55 6.54
CA LEU A 63 3.13 -3.86 6.07
C LEU A 63 3.14 -3.68 4.54
N LEU A 64 2.67 -4.70 3.79
CA LEU A 64 2.52 -4.59 2.33
C LEU A 64 1.50 -3.50 1.96
N ALA A 65 0.37 -3.42 2.65
CA ALA A 65 -0.64 -2.39 2.44
C ALA A 65 -0.10 -0.98 2.76
N GLU A 66 0.64 -0.83 3.86
CA GLU A 66 1.31 0.42 4.24
C GLU A 66 2.31 0.88 3.16
N VAL A 67 3.12 -0.05 2.64
CA VAL A 67 4.07 0.26 1.56
C VAL A 67 3.35 0.60 0.26
N MET A 68 2.26 -0.10 -0.08
CA MET A 68 1.44 0.23 -1.25
C MET A 68 0.85 1.63 -1.15
N TYR A 69 0.34 1.99 0.03
CA TYR A 69 -0.20 3.32 0.29
C TYR A 69 0.90 4.38 0.25
N GLY A 70 1.97 4.24 1.04
CA GLY A 70 3.05 5.24 1.14
C GLY A 70 3.80 5.47 -0.18
N SER A 71 3.92 4.45 -1.03
CA SER A 71 4.59 4.56 -2.34
C SER A 71 3.65 4.83 -3.50
N ALA A 72 2.33 4.87 -3.28
CA ALA A 72 1.33 4.80 -4.34
C ALA A 72 1.59 3.66 -5.33
N GLY A 73 2.23 2.57 -4.88
CA GLY A 73 2.65 1.43 -5.69
C GLY A 73 1.50 0.51 -6.08
N ARG A 74 1.67 -0.22 -7.18
CA ARG A 74 0.75 -1.29 -7.56
C ARG A 74 1.09 -2.57 -6.81
N VAL A 75 0.10 -3.40 -6.53
CA VAL A 75 0.33 -4.69 -5.84
C VAL A 75 1.40 -5.53 -6.53
N GLY A 76 1.42 -5.58 -7.87
CA GLY A 76 2.44 -6.32 -8.63
C GLY A 76 3.83 -5.72 -8.55
N GLU A 77 3.96 -4.43 -8.30
CA GLU A 77 5.24 -3.76 -8.08
C GLU A 77 5.75 -4.05 -6.66
N ILE A 78 4.89 -3.87 -5.66
CA ILE A 78 5.26 -3.97 -4.25
C ILE A 78 5.48 -5.43 -3.81
N SER A 79 4.72 -6.38 -4.35
CA SER A 79 4.94 -7.81 -4.05
C SER A 79 6.30 -8.34 -4.53
N GLN A 80 6.96 -7.64 -5.45
CA GLN A 80 8.24 -8.05 -6.07
C GLN A 80 9.44 -7.26 -5.52
N ILE A 81 9.28 -6.44 -4.48
CA ILE A 81 10.42 -5.69 -3.94
C ILE A 81 11.37 -6.61 -3.18
N GLU A 82 12.66 -6.42 -3.43
CA GLU A 82 13.75 -7.10 -2.76
C GLU A 82 14.37 -6.19 -1.69
N VAL A 83 15.10 -6.77 -0.73
CA VAL A 83 15.77 -5.98 0.33
C VAL A 83 16.71 -4.93 -0.26
N ARG A 84 17.43 -5.26 -1.35
CA ARG A 84 18.33 -4.31 -2.05
C ARG A 84 17.63 -3.09 -2.64
N ASN A 85 16.31 -3.15 -2.84
CA ASN A 85 15.52 -2.03 -3.35
C ASN A 85 15.22 -0.97 -2.29
N LEU A 86 15.50 -1.26 -1.02
CA LEU A 86 15.23 -0.38 0.11
C LEU A 86 16.52 0.30 0.59
N ASN A 87 16.57 1.62 0.46
CA ASN A 87 17.59 2.43 1.12
C ASN A 87 17.06 2.91 2.47
N ILE A 88 17.36 2.15 3.53
CA ILE A 88 16.88 2.42 4.89
C ILE A 88 17.36 3.80 5.38
N LYS A 89 18.66 4.13 5.16
CA LYS A 89 19.24 5.40 5.61
C LYS A 89 18.65 6.62 4.90
N GLY A 90 18.32 6.48 3.63
CA GLY A 90 17.73 7.54 2.82
C GLY A 90 16.20 7.56 2.85
N GLY A 91 15.54 6.59 3.47
CA GLY A 91 14.08 6.48 3.47
C GLY A 91 13.48 6.27 2.06
N LEU A 92 14.22 5.64 1.14
CA LEU A 92 13.83 5.54 -0.27
C LEU A 92 13.57 4.09 -0.67
N LEU A 93 12.47 3.88 -1.37
CA LEU A 93 12.14 2.63 -2.06
C LEU A 93 12.38 2.77 -3.56
N THR A 94 13.19 1.90 -4.15
CA THR A 94 13.39 1.80 -5.60
C THR A 94 12.42 0.77 -6.17
N ILE A 95 11.53 1.19 -7.07
CA ILE A 95 10.63 0.30 -7.82
C ILE A 95 11.22 0.11 -9.21
N GLU A 96 11.73 -1.09 -9.48
CA GLU A 96 12.49 -1.37 -10.70
C GLU A 96 11.59 -1.50 -11.94
N LYS A 97 12.13 -1.11 -13.10
CA LYS A 97 11.46 -1.21 -14.40
C LYS A 97 10.97 -2.63 -14.76
N SER A 98 11.64 -3.65 -14.26
CA SER A 98 11.27 -5.06 -14.46
C SER A 98 9.90 -5.40 -13.88
N THR A 99 9.52 -4.74 -12.79
CA THR A 99 8.26 -4.96 -12.08
C THR A 99 7.16 -3.98 -12.50
N THR A 100 7.52 -2.89 -13.21
CA THR A 100 6.57 -1.83 -13.57
C THR A 100 5.91 -2.06 -14.92
N LYS A 101 4.62 -1.77 -15.03
CA LYS A 101 3.88 -1.77 -16.31
C LYS A 101 4.44 -0.74 -17.30
N THR A 102 4.98 0.35 -16.81
CA THR A 102 5.54 1.46 -17.60
C THR A 102 6.98 1.22 -18.03
N LYS A 103 7.64 0.17 -17.52
CA LYS A 103 9.05 -0.18 -17.77
C LYS A 103 10.02 0.96 -17.43
N GLU A 104 9.73 1.70 -16.37
CA GLU A 104 10.57 2.78 -15.85
C GLU A 104 10.87 2.51 -14.36
N THR A 105 12.13 2.72 -13.98
CA THR A 105 12.54 2.67 -12.57
C THR A 105 12.22 4.01 -11.94
N ARG A 106 11.66 3.98 -10.72
CA ARG A 106 11.43 5.19 -9.92
C ARG A 106 11.84 4.97 -8.47
N GLN A 107 12.20 6.06 -7.81
CA GLN A 107 12.44 6.08 -6.37
C GLN A 107 11.32 6.86 -5.69
N VAL A 108 10.81 6.30 -4.61
CA VAL A 108 9.71 6.89 -3.85
C VAL A 108 10.13 6.98 -2.39
N PRO A 109 9.97 8.13 -1.74
CA PRO A 109 10.21 8.24 -0.31
C PRO A 109 9.12 7.47 0.46
N LEU A 110 9.52 6.82 1.55
CA LEU A 110 8.61 6.20 2.50
C LEU A 110 8.72 6.91 3.85
N GLY A 111 7.63 6.93 4.59
CA GLY A 111 7.61 7.50 5.94
C GLY A 111 8.52 6.72 6.90
N GLU A 112 9.10 7.41 7.89
CA GLU A 112 10.04 6.84 8.86
C GLU A 112 9.46 5.63 9.60
N THR A 113 8.19 5.68 9.96
CA THR A 113 7.49 4.58 10.63
C THR A 113 7.44 3.33 9.75
N THR A 114 7.12 3.48 8.46
CA THR A 114 7.08 2.37 7.50
C THR A 114 8.47 1.79 7.28
N ILE A 115 9.50 2.64 7.19
CA ILE A 115 10.91 2.20 7.10
C ILE A 115 11.32 1.40 8.33
N SER A 116 10.99 1.87 9.52
CA SER A 116 11.30 1.19 10.79
C SER A 116 10.63 -0.17 10.87
N LYS A 117 9.37 -0.28 10.46
CA LYS A 117 8.63 -1.55 10.38
C LYS A 117 9.27 -2.50 9.36
N LEU A 118 9.63 -1.99 8.17
CA LEU A 118 10.32 -2.78 7.14
C LEU A 118 11.67 -3.31 7.65
N GLN A 119 12.44 -2.47 8.34
CA GLN A 119 13.72 -2.87 8.92
C GLN A 119 13.54 -3.97 9.98
N SER A 120 12.55 -3.84 10.84
CA SER A 120 12.23 -4.85 11.87
C SER A 120 11.81 -6.17 11.22
N TRP A 121 10.94 -6.11 10.20
CA TRP A 121 10.49 -7.26 9.42
C TRP A 121 11.64 -7.99 8.71
N ILE A 122 12.53 -7.23 8.04
CA ILE A 122 13.72 -7.76 7.36
C ILE A 122 14.64 -8.47 8.36
N LYS A 123 14.89 -7.85 9.51
CA LYS A 123 15.73 -8.42 10.58
C LYS A 123 15.10 -9.69 11.18
N GLN A 124 13.81 -9.66 11.47
CA GLN A 124 13.06 -10.78 12.08
C GLN A 124 13.06 -12.03 11.18
N ASN A 125 12.98 -11.84 9.86
CA ASN A 125 12.98 -12.92 8.88
C ASN A 125 14.37 -13.18 8.27
N SER A 126 15.44 -12.56 8.79
CA SER A 126 16.82 -12.72 8.33
C SER A 126 17.03 -12.50 6.81
N LEU A 127 16.24 -11.60 6.22
CA LEU A 127 16.26 -11.32 4.79
C LEU A 127 17.46 -10.44 4.40
N GLN A 128 18.02 -10.68 3.19
CA GLN A 128 19.16 -9.89 2.71
C GLN A 128 19.27 -9.86 1.18
N GLY A 129 19.88 -8.81 0.66
CA GLY A 129 20.25 -8.68 -0.75
C GLY A 129 19.07 -8.83 -1.70
N LYS A 130 19.00 -9.96 -2.40
CA LYS A 130 17.96 -10.26 -3.40
C LYS A 130 16.72 -10.97 -2.83
N ASP A 131 16.67 -11.19 -1.51
CA ASP A 131 15.48 -11.78 -0.90
C ASP A 131 14.29 -10.83 -1.06
N TYR A 132 13.13 -11.41 -1.39
CA TYR A 132 11.88 -10.65 -1.45
C TYR A 132 11.43 -10.27 -0.04
N ILE A 133 11.11 -8.99 0.16
CA ILE A 133 10.60 -8.50 1.45
C ILE A 133 9.25 -9.16 1.78
N PHE A 134 8.38 -9.28 0.75
CA PHE A 134 7.09 -9.94 0.87
C PHE A 134 7.14 -11.30 0.18
N PHE A 135 7.41 -12.33 0.95
CA PHE A 135 7.63 -13.68 0.43
C PHE A 135 6.46 -14.62 0.73
N THR A 136 6.40 -15.71 -0.04
CA THR A 136 5.44 -16.79 0.18
C THR A 136 5.86 -17.63 1.38
N GLN A 137 4.99 -17.72 2.39
CA GLN A 137 5.12 -18.66 3.50
C GLN A 137 4.19 -19.85 3.23
N SER A 138 4.76 -21.03 3.07
CA SER A 138 3.97 -22.25 2.97
C SER A 138 4.65 -23.36 3.74
N ARG A 139 3.88 -24.10 4.54
CA ARG A 139 4.38 -25.24 5.33
C ARG A 139 4.98 -26.35 4.46
N ASN A 140 4.60 -26.38 3.17
CA ASN A 140 5.01 -27.42 2.20
C ASN A 140 5.96 -26.92 1.13
N THR A 141 6.50 -25.69 1.21
CA THR A 141 7.40 -25.18 0.18
C THR A 141 8.83 -25.56 0.47
N LYS A 142 9.53 -26.00 -0.58
CA LYS A 142 10.99 -26.24 -0.59
C LYS A 142 11.80 -24.92 -0.61
N TYR A 143 11.11 -23.76 -0.57
CA TYR A 143 11.73 -22.44 -0.69
C TYR A 143 12.09 -21.89 0.69
N LYS A 144 13.27 -21.29 0.78
CA LYS A 144 13.67 -20.49 1.95
C LYS A 144 12.83 -19.22 2.06
N GLU A 145 12.79 -18.65 3.26
CA GLU A 145 12.20 -17.31 3.46
C GLU A 145 12.90 -16.31 2.56
N GLY A 146 12.13 -15.43 1.92
CA GLY A 146 12.65 -14.46 0.95
C GLY A 146 12.92 -14.97 -0.47
N GLU A 147 13.01 -16.27 -0.70
CA GLU A 147 13.37 -16.82 -2.02
C GLU A 147 12.29 -16.64 -3.08
N LYS A 148 11.01 -16.66 -2.69
CA LYS A 148 9.88 -16.52 -3.62
C LYS A 148 8.93 -15.42 -3.17
N ALA A 149 8.70 -14.45 -4.06
CA ALA A 149 7.75 -13.38 -3.83
C ALA A 149 6.32 -13.90 -3.57
N ILE A 150 5.58 -13.14 -2.77
CA ILE A 150 4.15 -13.39 -2.58
C ILE A 150 3.39 -13.16 -3.88
N SER A 151 2.41 -14.01 -4.17
CA SER A 151 1.58 -13.82 -5.36
C SER A 151 0.59 -12.65 -5.15
N THR A 152 0.35 -11.90 -6.22
CA THR A 152 -0.69 -10.85 -6.21
C THR A 152 -2.06 -11.39 -5.90
N GLN A 153 -2.32 -12.65 -6.26
CA GLN A 153 -3.58 -13.34 -5.94
C GLN A 153 -3.74 -13.57 -4.44
N SER A 154 -2.67 -13.99 -3.74
CA SER A 154 -2.70 -14.16 -2.28
C SER A 154 -2.96 -12.83 -1.57
N VAL A 155 -2.36 -11.74 -2.06
CA VAL A 155 -2.59 -10.40 -1.53
C VAL A 155 -4.04 -9.97 -1.77
N ASP A 156 -4.55 -10.12 -3.00
CA ASP A 156 -5.92 -9.76 -3.37
C ASP A 156 -6.96 -10.56 -2.53
N GLU A 157 -6.69 -11.84 -2.28
CA GLU A 157 -7.55 -12.67 -1.43
C GLU A 157 -7.57 -12.19 0.03
N ALA A 158 -6.40 -11.92 0.62
CA ALA A 158 -6.29 -11.42 1.98
C ALA A 158 -7.01 -10.07 2.11
N PHE A 159 -6.77 -9.15 1.18
CA PHE A 159 -7.39 -7.82 1.20
C PHE A 159 -8.91 -7.89 1.05
N ARG A 160 -9.42 -8.71 0.15
CA ARG A 160 -10.88 -8.89 -0.01
C ARG A 160 -11.54 -9.44 1.26
N LYS A 161 -10.92 -10.43 1.91
CA LYS A 161 -11.44 -10.97 3.17
C LYS A 161 -11.50 -9.88 4.24
N THR A 162 -10.46 -9.07 4.36
CA THR A 162 -10.39 -7.98 5.34
C THR A 162 -11.38 -6.86 5.01
N PHE A 163 -11.49 -6.42 3.75
CA PHE A 163 -12.50 -5.44 3.35
C PHE A 163 -13.92 -5.91 3.66
N ALA A 164 -14.23 -7.17 3.37
CA ALA A 164 -15.54 -7.76 3.69
C ALA A 164 -15.77 -7.82 5.21
N PHE A 165 -14.75 -8.17 5.99
CA PHE A 165 -14.84 -8.26 7.45
C PHE A 165 -15.13 -6.89 8.10
N ILE A 166 -14.46 -5.82 7.64
CA ILE A 166 -14.66 -4.47 8.18
C ILE A 166 -15.79 -3.69 7.49
N GLY A 167 -16.48 -4.31 6.53
CA GLY A 167 -17.64 -3.70 5.85
C GLY A 167 -17.29 -2.64 4.80
N PHE A 168 -16.06 -2.65 4.24
CA PHE A 168 -15.66 -1.71 3.20
C PHE A 168 -16.03 -2.24 1.82
N GLU A 169 -17.02 -1.62 1.20
CA GLU A 169 -17.49 -1.96 -0.14
C GLU A 169 -16.73 -1.22 -1.24
N GLY A 170 -16.70 -1.81 -2.45
CA GLY A 170 -16.08 -1.20 -3.62
C GLY A 170 -14.55 -1.12 -3.59
N CYS A 171 -13.91 -1.70 -2.57
CA CYS A 171 -12.47 -1.69 -2.38
C CYS A 171 -11.75 -2.84 -3.11
N SER A 172 -10.48 -2.62 -3.41
CA SER A 172 -9.57 -3.60 -4.01
C SER A 172 -8.12 -3.21 -3.71
N THR A 173 -7.15 -3.98 -4.20
CA THR A 173 -5.72 -3.62 -4.10
C THR A 173 -5.42 -2.24 -4.71
N HIS A 174 -6.19 -1.77 -5.69
CA HIS A 174 -6.04 -0.43 -6.29
C HIS A 174 -6.53 0.71 -5.38
N THR A 175 -7.32 0.41 -4.36
CA THR A 175 -7.81 1.38 -3.37
C THR A 175 -6.67 2.15 -2.72
N PHE A 176 -5.60 1.46 -2.29
CA PHE A 176 -4.45 2.10 -1.63
C PHE A 176 -3.75 3.12 -2.52
N ARG A 177 -3.50 2.75 -3.76
CA ARG A 177 -2.90 3.67 -4.73
C ARG A 177 -3.81 4.86 -5.00
N ARG A 178 -5.12 4.63 -5.17
CA ARG A 178 -6.09 5.70 -5.40
C ARG A 178 -6.15 6.65 -4.20
N SER A 179 -6.31 6.12 -2.99
CA SER A 179 -6.32 6.91 -1.76
C SER A 179 -5.05 7.73 -1.58
N ALA A 180 -3.88 7.12 -1.78
CA ALA A 180 -2.60 7.82 -1.69
C ALA A 180 -2.52 9.01 -2.66
N LEU A 181 -2.92 8.81 -3.92
CA LEU A 181 -2.87 9.88 -4.93
C LEU A 181 -3.88 10.99 -4.64
N THR A 182 -5.07 10.64 -4.14
CA THR A 182 -6.10 11.62 -3.73
C THR A 182 -5.60 12.45 -2.56
N HIS A 183 -5.04 11.81 -1.52
CA HIS A 183 -4.52 12.52 -0.35
C HIS A 183 -3.34 13.44 -0.70
N LEU A 184 -2.43 13.01 -1.58
CA LEU A 184 -1.35 13.89 -2.08
C LEU A 184 -1.91 15.15 -2.76
N LEU A 185 -2.98 15.01 -3.54
CA LEU A 185 -3.63 16.14 -4.18
C LEU A 185 -4.30 17.06 -3.15
N GLU A 186 -5.01 16.50 -2.17
CA GLU A 186 -5.64 17.23 -1.06
C GLU A 186 -4.63 17.97 -0.19
N GLU A 187 -3.42 17.42 -0.03
CA GLU A 187 -2.29 18.06 0.64
C GLU A 187 -1.62 19.16 -0.19
N GLY A 188 -2.08 19.41 -1.42
CA GLY A 188 -1.59 20.48 -2.28
C GLY A 188 -0.39 20.12 -3.16
N TRP A 189 -0.05 18.84 -3.29
CA TRP A 189 1.01 18.40 -4.21
C TRP A 189 0.62 18.70 -5.65
N ASN A 190 1.56 19.20 -6.45
CA ASN A 190 1.28 19.44 -7.85
C ASN A 190 1.24 18.14 -8.67
N MET A 191 0.52 18.19 -9.80
CA MET A 191 0.28 17.00 -10.63
C MET A 191 1.57 16.37 -11.17
N ARG A 192 2.64 17.15 -11.37
CA ARG A 192 3.95 16.61 -11.83
C ARG A 192 4.63 15.80 -10.75
N GLU A 193 4.60 16.26 -9.51
CA GLU A 193 5.16 15.52 -8.35
C GLU A 193 4.40 14.21 -8.14
N ILE A 194 3.07 14.26 -8.21
CA ILE A 194 2.23 13.07 -8.11
C ILE A 194 2.52 12.08 -9.25
N MET A 195 2.76 12.57 -10.48
CA MET A 195 3.17 11.72 -11.61
C MET A 195 4.51 11.03 -11.37
N LEU A 196 5.50 11.73 -10.81
CA LEU A 196 6.81 11.15 -10.48
C LEU A 196 6.70 10.01 -9.46
N ILE A 197 5.95 10.25 -8.37
CA ILE A 197 5.71 9.25 -7.32
C ILE A 197 4.97 8.05 -7.89
N SER A 198 3.89 8.29 -8.61
CA SER A 198 3.00 7.24 -9.10
C SER A 198 3.53 6.51 -10.35
N GLY A 199 4.45 7.11 -11.10
CA GLY A 199 4.96 6.59 -12.37
C GLY A 199 3.92 6.63 -13.49
N HIS A 200 3.01 7.63 -13.50
CA HIS A 200 2.12 7.87 -14.63
C HIS A 200 2.85 8.62 -15.74
N LYS A 201 2.74 8.14 -17.00
CA LYS A 201 3.40 8.75 -18.15
C LYS A 201 2.67 10.00 -18.68
N ASN A 202 1.36 10.08 -18.46
CA ASN A 202 0.58 11.22 -18.90
C ASN A 202 -0.47 11.62 -17.87
N LEU A 203 -0.81 12.90 -17.91
CA LEU A 203 -1.74 13.53 -16.99
C LEU A 203 -3.15 12.92 -17.06
N ALA A 204 -3.64 12.61 -18.27
CA ALA A 204 -4.97 12.02 -18.45
C ALA A 204 -5.10 10.65 -17.76
N SER A 205 -4.01 9.87 -17.73
CA SER A 205 -4.00 8.60 -16.98
C SER A 205 -4.02 8.81 -15.47
N LEU A 206 -3.36 9.85 -14.95
CA LEU A 206 -3.39 10.21 -13.55
C LEU A 206 -4.77 10.76 -13.16
N GLN A 207 -5.33 11.66 -13.95
CA GLN A 207 -6.66 12.24 -13.69
C GLN A 207 -7.75 11.19 -13.49
N LYS A 208 -7.69 10.06 -14.23
CA LYS A 208 -8.63 8.94 -14.00
C LYS A 208 -8.57 8.34 -12.59
N TYR A 209 -7.46 8.51 -11.89
CA TYR A 209 -7.32 8.10 -10.48
C TYR A 209 -7.78 9.18 -9.51
N LEU A 210 -7.63 10.43 -9.90
CA LEU A 210 -7.85 11.60 -9.05
C LEU A 210 -9.26 12.19 -9.18
N ASP A 211 -10.12 11.69 -10.10
CA ASP A 211 -11.47 12.24 -10.25
C ASP A 211 -12.10 12.41 -8.85
N ALA A 212 -11.68 13.49 -8.24
CA ALA A 212 -12.39 14.14 -7.17
C ALA A 212 -13.48 14.95 -7.84
N ASP A 213 -14.68 14.83 -7.36
CA ASP A 213 -15.83 15.63 -7.73
C ASP A 213 -15.55 17.10 -7.43
#